data_2a4718c3aec9638fcdb34a4519c32d23
#
_entry.id   2a4718c3aec9638fcdb34a4519c32d23
#
_cell.length_a   1.000
_cell.length_b   1.000
_cell.length_c   1.000
_cell.angle_alpha   90.00
_cell.angle_beta   90.00
_cell.angle_gamma   90.00
#
_symmetry.space_group_name_H-M   'P 1'
#
loop_
_entity.id
_entity.type
_entity.pdbx_description
1 polymer ?
#
loop_
_entity_poly.entity_id
_entity_poly.type
_entity_poly.pdbx_seq_one_letter_code
_entity_poly.pdbx_strand_id
1 'polypeptide(L)'
;MDSEHNTRRQFSEQFRADTVALIRSSNKSVAQVCRDLDLSESAVHRWLAQADIDDGRRAGLTTAEREELSQLRKEVRVLREERDILKKAAAYFARETTR
;
A
#
# COMPACT_ATOMS: atom_id res chain seq x y z
N MET A 1 7.71 -18.12 17.87
CA MET A 1 8.73 -17.38 17.17
C MET A 1 8.49 -17.32 15.67
N ASP A 2 8.32 -18.45 15.08
CA ASP A 2 8.10 -18.48 13.63
C ASP A 2 6.81 -17.80 13.24
N SER A 3 5.77 -17.90 14.08
CA SER A 3 4.50 -17.24 13.80
C SER A 3 4.66 -15.72 13.78
N GLU A 4 5.52 -15.17 14.63
CA GLU A 4 5.78 -13.73 14.62
C GLU A 4 6.51 -13.31 13.35
N HIS A 5 7.45 -14.12 12.89
CA HIS A 5 8.13 -13.86 11.63
C HIS A 5 7.14 -13.88 10.47
N ASN A 6 6.23 -14.87 10.46
CA ASN A 6 5.26 -15.01 9.38
C ASN A 6 4.30 -13.83 9.33
N THR A 7 3.85 -13.33 10.49
CA THR A 7 2.92 -12.19 10.52
C THR A 7 3.58 -10.87 10.16
N ARG A 8 4.90 -10.77 10.32
CA ARG A 8 5.66 -9.55 10.07
C ARG A 8 6.49 -9.59 8.80
N ARG A 9 6.47 -10.71 8.11
CA ARG A 9 7.24 -10.83 6.88
C ARG A 9 6.72 -9.86 5.85
N GLN A 10 7.63 -9.20 5.20
CA GLN A 10 7.34 -8.35 4.07
C GLN A 10 8.03 -8.91 2.85
N PHE A 11 7.34 -8.86 1.74
CA PHE A 11 7.84 -9.42 0.50
C PHE A 11 8.02 -8.30 -0.51
N SER A 12 9.07 -8.40 -1.32
CA SER A 12 9.32 -7.42 -2.36
C SER A 12 8.23 -7.50 -3.42
N GLU A 13 8.08 -6.41 -4.17
CA GLU A 13 7.17 -6.37 -5.31
C GLU A 13 7.49 -7.48 -6.31
N GLN A 14 8.78 -7.68 -6.56
CA GLN A 14 9.22 -8.71 -7.50
C GLN A 14 8.84 -10.10 -7.03
N PHE A 15 9.03 -10.39 -5.75
CA PHE A 15 8.66 -11.69 -5.21
C PHE A 15 7.16 -11.95 -5.34
N ARG A 16 6.35 -10.95 -5.03
CA ARG A 16 4.90 -11.07 -5.16
C ARG A 16 4.50 -11.32 -6.61
N ALA A 17 5.10 -10.57 -7.54
CA ALA A 17 4.83 -10.75 -8.96
C ALA A 17 5.22 -12.14 -9.45
N ASP A 18 6.39 -12.62 -9.01
CA ASP A 18 6.87 -13.95 -9.39
C ASP A 18 5.97 -15.05 -8.84
N THR A 19 5.47 -14.87 -7.61
CA THR A 19 4.56 -15.84 -6.99
C THR A 19 3.24 -15.90 -7.76
N VAL A 20 2.70 -14.75 -8.13
CA VAL A 20 1.47 -14.68 -8.92
C VAL A 20 1.67 -15.36 -10.28
N ALA A 21 2.79 -15.07 -10.94
CA ALA A 21 3.11 -15.67 -12.23
C ALA A 21 3.23 -17.19 -12.11
N LEU A 22 3.87 -17.68 -11.06
CA LEU A 22 4.00 -19.10 -10.82
C LEU A 22 2.64 -19.79 -10.67
N ILE A 23 1.75 -19.18 -9.88
CA ILE A 23 0.40 -19.74 -9.67
C ILE A 23 -0.38 -19.76 -10.97
N ARG A 24 -0.31 -18.68 -11.75
CA ARG A 24 -1.05 -18.59 -13.01
C ARG A 24 -0.56 -19.57 -14.07
N SER A 25 0.70 -19.91 -14.03
CA SER A 25 1.32 -20.77 -15.06
C SER A 25 1.43 -22.23 -14.63
N SER A 26 1.22 -22.55 -13.37
CA SER A 26 1.37 -23.93 -12.89
C SER A 26 0.02 -24.59 -12.73
N ASN A 27 0.04 -25.93 -12.66
CA ASN A 27 -1.17 -26.71 -12.39
C ASN A 27 -1.42 -26.89 -10.90
N LYS A 28 -0.54 -26.34 -10.06
CA LYS A 28 -0.67 -26.45 -8.61
C LYS A 28 -1.74 -25.50 -8.09
N SER A 29 -2.41 -25.91 -7.04
CA SER A 29 -3.37 -25.04 -6.36
C SER A 29 -2.65 -23.95 -5.58
N VAL A 30 -3.38 -22.90 -5.23
CA VAL A 30 -2.85 -21.84 -4.37
C VAL A 30 -2.34 -22.42 -3.05
N ALA A 31 -3.12 -23.35 -2.45
CA ALA A 31 -2.72 -23.98 -1.21
C ALA A 31 -1.39 -24.73 -1.34
N GLN A 32 -1.19 -25.42 -2.45
CA GLN A 32 0.06 -26.15 -2.67
C GLN A 32 1.24 -25.21 -2.79
N VAL A 33 1.12 -24.14 -3.56
CA VAL A 33 2.18 -23.15 -3.72
C VAL A 33 2.52 -22.49 -2.38
N CYS A 34 1.49 -22.18 -1.59
CA CYS A 34 1.69 -21.59 -0.27
C CYS A 34 2.46 -22.53 0.66
N ARG A 35 2.16 -23.80 0.62
CA ARG A 35 2.91 -24.79 1.41
C ARG A 35 4.37 -24.89 0.96
N ASP A 36 4.57 -24.94 -0.35
CA ASP A 36 5.92 -25.08 -0.91
C ASP A 36 6.81 -23.89 -0.60
N LEU A 37 6.23 -22.69 -0.57
CA LEU A 37 6.98 -21.44 -0.36
C LEU A 37 6.83 -20.89 1.06
N ASP A 38 6.13 -21.60 1.93
CA ASP A 38 5.88 -21.15 3.30
C ASP A 38 5.21 -19.78 3.34
N LEU A 39 4.09 -19.66 2.63
CA LEU A 39 3.33 -18.41 2.54
C LEU A 39 1.93 -18.59 3.10
N SER A 40 1.34 -17.51 3.59
CA SER A 40 -0.05 -17.54 4.02
C SER A 40 -0.96 -17.46 2.79
N GLU A 41 -2.03 -18.24 2.80
CA GLU A 41 -2.98 -18.22 1.70
C GLU A 41 -3.69 -16.89 1.58
N SER A 42 -3.99 -16.26 2.71
CA SER A 42 -4.69 -14.98 2.67
C SER A 42 -3.81 -13.89 2.02
N ALA A 43 -2.51 -13.90 2.28
CA ALA A 43 -1.59 -12.97 1.64
C ALA A 43 -1.54 -13.21 0.13
N VAL A 44 -1.42 -14.47 -0.27
CA VAL A 44 -1.32 -14.82 -1.69
C VAL A 44 -2.62 -14.49 -2.42
N HIS A 45 -3.78 -14.73 -1.80
CA HIS A 45 -5.05 -14.33 -2.40
C HIS A 45 -5.16 -12.84 -2.59
N ARG A 46 -4.63 -12.05 -1.66
CA ARG A 46 -4.59 -10.58 -1.83
C ARG A 46 -3.71 -10.21 -3.02
N TRP A 47 -2.56 -10.86 -3.17
CA TRP A 47 -1.66 -10.59 -4.29
C TRP A 47 -2.31 -10.93 -5.63
N LEU A 48 -3.01 -12.06 -5.69
CA LEU A 48 -3.73 -12.46 -6.90
C LEU A 48 -4.84 -11.46 -7.25
N ALA A 49 -5.62 -11.05 -6.24
CA ALA A 49 -6.68 -10.07 -6.47
C ALA A 49 -6.12 -8.74 -6.95
N GLN A 50 -5.02 -8.27 -6.35
CA GLN A 50 -4.40 -7.02 -6.77
C GLN A 50 -3.82 -7.12 -8.17
N ALA A 51 -3.23 -8.26 -8.51
CA ALA A 51 -2.71 -8.49 -9.85
C ALA A 51 -3.83 -8.46 -10.89
N ASP A 52 -4.98 -9.04 -10.56
CA ASP A 52 -6.14 -8.99 -11.45
C ASP A 52 -6.63 -7.57 -11.67
N ILE A 53 -6.62 -6.74 -10.63
CA ILE A 53 -6.98 -5.33 -10.73
C ILE A 53 -5.96 -4.59 -11.61
N ASP A 54 -4.68 -4.80 -11.35
CA ASP A 54 -3.61 -4.14 -12.09
C ASP A 54 -3.64 -4.52 -13.58
N ASP A 55 -4.08 -5.74 -13.89
CA ASP A 55 -4.21 -6.22 -15.27
C ASP A 55 -5.54 -5.84 -15.92
N GLY A 56 -6.39 -5.14 -15.20
CA GLY A 56 -7.68 -4.72 -15.72
C GLY A 56 -8.74 -5.82 -15.75
N ARG A 57 -8.48 -6.96 -15.11
CA ARG A 57 -9.43 -8.08 -15.07
C ARG A 57 -10.49 -7.92 -13.99
N ARG A 58 -10.24 -7.01 -13.07
CA ARG A 58 -11.10 -6.80 -11.90
C ARG A 58 -11.13 -5.32 -11.57
N ALA A 59 -12.29 -4.81 -11.19
CA ALA A 59 -12.44 -3.42 -10.79
C ALA A 59 -11.77 -3.16 -9.45
N GLY A 60 -11.18 -1.98 -9.31
CA GLY A 60 -10.52 -1.56 -8.08
C GLY A 60 -9.38 -0.60 -8.39
N LEU A 61 -8.74 -0.12 -7.34
CA LEU A 61 -7.56 0.74 -7.49
C LEU A 61 -6.34 -0.11 -7.81
N THR A 62 -5.61 0.28 -8.84
CA THR A 62 -4.34 -0.37 -9.16
C THR A 62 -3.32 -0.05 -8.06
N THR A 63 -2.21 -0.81 -8.06
CA THR A 63 -1.11 -0.56 -7.13
C THR A 63 -0.58 0.87 -7.30
N ALA A 64 -0.41 1.30 -8.55
CA ALA A 64 0.07 2.66 -8.84
C ALA A 64 -0.89 3.72 -8.31
N GLU A 65 -2.19 3.52 -8.51
CA GLU A 65 -3.20 4.45 -8.00
C GLU A 65 -3.23 4.50 -6.48
N ARG A 66 -3.05 3.37 -5.82
CA ARG A 66 -2.97 3.33 -4.36
C ARG A 66 -1.77 4.10 -3.84
N GLU A 67 -0.62 3.96 -4.48
CA GLU A 67 0.58 4.69 -4.11
C GLU A 67 0.40 6.18 -4.31
N GLU A 68 -0.18 6.58 -5.43
CA GLU A 68 -0.48 7.98 -5.70
C GLU A 68 -1.43 8.55 -4.66
N LEU A 69 -2.49 7.83 -4.34
CA LEU A 69 -3.46 8.25 -3.33
C LEU A 69 -2.78 8.43 -1.97
N SER A 70 -1.94 7.49 -1.57
CA SER A 70 -1.19 7.57 -0.32
C SER A 70 -0.30 8.80 -0.28
N GLN A 71 0.41 9.06 -1.38
CA GLN A 71 1.31 10.21 -1.50
C GLN A 71 0.53 11.52 -1.42
N LEU A 72 -0.58 11.60 -2.14
CA LEU A 72 -1.42 12.80 -2.13
C LEU A 72 -2.01 13.07 -0.75
N ARG A 73 -2.40 12.04 -0.03
CA ARG A 73 -2.90 12.20 1.34
C ARG A 73 -1.83 12.77 2.27
N LYS A 74 -0.59 12.34 2.12
CA LYS A 74 0.53 12.89 2.89
C LYS A 74 0.75 14.36 2.55
N GLU A 75 0.75 14.70 1.27
CA GLU A 75 0.92 16.09 0.82
C GLU A 75 -0.20 16.98 1.36
N VAL A 76 -1.43 16.53 1.28
CA VAL A 76 -2.57 17.29 1.82
C VAL A 76 -2.39 17.55 3.31
N ARG A 77 -1.97 16.55 4.06
CA ARG A 77 -1.74 16.72 5.50
C ARG A 77 -0.68 17.78 5.79
N VAL A 78 0.44 17.70 5.09
CA VAL A 78 1.52 18.68 5.25
C VAL A 78 1.06 20.08 4.87
N LEU A 79 0.36 20.21 3.74
CA LEU A 79 -0.14 21.50 3.28
C LEU A 79 -1.14 22.10 4.25
N ARG A 80 -2.00 21.28 4.85
CA ARG A 80 -2.94 21.76 5.87
C ARG A 80 -2.23 22.23 7.12
N GLU A 81 -1.17 21.55 7.54
CA GLU A 81 -0.36 21.96 8.67
C GLU A 81 0.32 23.29 8.39
N GLU A 82 0.92 23.44 7.22
CA GLU A 82 1.56 24.69 6.81
C GLU A 82 0.56 25.83 6.75
N ARG A 83 -0.62 25.57 6.19
CA ARG A 83 -1.70 26.56 6.14
C ARG A 83 -2.07 27.03 7.55
N ASP A 84 -2.22 26.10 8.48
CA ASP A 84 -2.62 26.44 9.86
C ASP A 84 -1.54 27.26 10.56
N ILE A 85 -0.27 26.92 10.33
CA ILE A 85 0.87 27.67 10.87
C ILE A 85 0.86 29.09 10.32
N LEU A 86 0.67 29.24 9.00
CA LEU A 86 0.64 30.53 8.37
C LEU A 86 -0.54 31.39 8.84
N LYS A 87 -1.70 30.77 9.07
CA LYS A 87 -2.85 31.48 9.63
C LYS A 87 -2.55 32.03 11.03
N LYS A 88 -1.90 31.23 11.87
CA LYS A 88 -1.52 31.66 13.21
C LYS A 88 -0.49 32.76 13.16
N ALA A 89 0.48 32.67 12.28
CA ALA A 89 1.48 33.70 12.11
C ALA A 89 0.85 35.01 11.63
N ALA A 90 -0.04 34.92 10.66
CA ALA A 90 -0.76 36.11 10.14
C ALA A 90 -1.57 36.78 11.24
N ALA A 91 -2.26 36.01 12.06
CA ALA A 91 -3.05 36.56 13.17
C ALA A 91 -2.16 37.22 14.20
N TYR A 92 -1.02 36.62 14.49
CA TYR A 92 -0.03 37.20 15.42
C TYR A 92 0.48 38.56 14.91
N PHE A 93 0.91 38.59 13.66
CA PHE A 93 1.43 39.84 13.08
C PHE A 93 0.35 40.91 12.99
N ALA A 94 -0.86 40.55 12.68
CA ALA A 94 -1.98 41.49 12.66
C ALA A 94 -2.19 42.14 14.03
N ARG A 95 -2.11 41.37 15.10
CA ARG A 95 -2.25 41.88 16.45
C ARG A 95 -1.10 42.82 16.80
N GLU A 96 0.10 42.49 16.39
CA GLU A 96 1.27 43.31 16.68
C GLU A 96 1.19 44.66 15.95
N THR A 97 0.64 44.68 14.74
CA THR A 97 0.58 45.92 13.95
C THR A 97 -0.57 46.84 14.33
N THR A 98 -1.57 46.35 15.07
CA THR A 98 -2.72 47.15 15.47
C THR A 98 -2.57 47.82 16.84
N ARG A 99 -1.44 47.71 17.50
CA ARG A 99 -1.17 48.37 18.76
C ARG A 99 -0.98 49.86 18.62
#